data_77c42c36b35d5dc274793547714af77e
#
_entry.id   77c42c36b35d5dc274793547714af77e
#
_cell.length_a   1.000
_cell.length_b   1.000
_cell.length_c   1.000
_cell.angle_alpha   90.00
_cell.angle_beta   90.00
_cell.angle_gamma   90.00
#
_symmetry.space_group_name_H-M   'P 1'
#
loop_
_entity.id
_entity.type
_entity.pdbx_description
1 polymer ?
#
loop_
_entity_poly.entity_id
_entity_poly.type
_entity_poly.pdbx_seq_one_letter_code
_entity_poly.pdbx_strand_id
1 'polypeptide(L)'
;MQSQDVISFKPERIKIIRDKKTMDALYDPNHYPIIKALRKGPMTVREIEEAYKKEAKDVEDLEAKSDKTIYRYLKVLEKAGLVVPAGQRVVMGKTATETLFARTAEAFLGDKTSSEYWETDTAKLITKTIGKMLGKGYGDSSPDFACMEKFMQKWDAETTKQTLAIMENADEELFDLFASVDWKSKNKVISFVGFFATILNEPKLLEALKNCFK
;
A
#
# COMPACT_ATOMS: atom_id res chain seq x y z
N MET A 1 29.25 21.11 -1.07
CA MET A 1 30.10 19.98 -0.63
C MET A 1 29.79 18.80 -1.53
N GLN A 2 30.81 18.18 -2.14
CA GLN A 2 30.61 16.95 -2.91
C GLN A 2 30.45 15.80 -1.95
N SER A 3 29.40 14.98 -2.17
CA SER A 3 29.14 13.72 -1.44
C SER A 3 29.01 12.60 -2.44
N GLN A 4 29.40 11.40 -2.04
CA GLN A 4 29.26 10.17 -2.83
C GLN A 4 28.49 9.13 -2.03
N ASP A 5 27.49 8.54 -2.66
CA ASP A 5 26.70 7.46 -2.07
C ASP A 5 27.27 6.11 -2.49
N VAL A 6 27.58 5.27 -1.52
CA VAL A 6 27.97 3.88 -1.69
C VAL A 6 26.77 3.03 -1.29
N ILE A 7 26.03 2.53 -2.28
CA ILE A 7 24.81 1.73 -2.08
C ILE A 7 25.18 0.25 -2.21
N SER A 8 24.85 -0.54 -1.21
CA SER A 8 25.12 -1.98 -1.13
C SER A 8 23.88 -2.86 -1.18
N PHE A 9 22.69 -2.25 -1.27
CA PHE A 9 21.40 -2.95 -1.24
C PHE A 9 20.58 -2.61 -2.48
N LYS A 10 19.96 -3.65 -3.08
CA LYS A 10 18.97 -3.51 -4.15
C LYS A 10 17.61 -3.98 -3.64
N PRO A 11 16.55 -3.14 -3.70
CA PRO A 11 15.21 -3.55 -3.29
C PRO A 11 14.68 -4.70 -4.13
N GLU A 12 13.87 -5.56 -3.51
CA GLU A 12 12.99 -6.46 -4.24
C GLU A 12 11.99 -5.66 -5.07
N ARG A 13 11.47 -6.22 -6.16
CA ARG A 13 10.47 -5.53 -6.97
C ARG A 13 9.14 -5.41 -6.23
N ILE A 14 8.68 -6.51 -5.66
CA ILE A 14 7.43 -6.55 -4.87
C ILE A 14 7.65 -7.40 -3.62
N LYS A 15 7.08 -6.93 -2.51
CA LYS A 15 6.97 -7.69 -1.27
C LYS A 15 5.51 -7.81 -0.87
N ILE A 16 5.04 -9.06 -0.76
CA ILE A 16 3.70 -9.36 -0.27
C ILE A 16 3.75 -9.48 1.25
N ILE A 17 2.87 -8.73 1.92
CA ILE A 17 2.78 -8.67 3.38
C ILE A 17 1.50 -9.36 3.80
N ARG A 18 1.64 -10.45 4.58
CA ARG A 18 0.52 -11.25 5.09
C ARG A 18 0.32 -11.14 6.59
N ASP A 19 1.36 -10.77 7.32
CA ASP A 19 1.27 -10.65 8.77
C ASP A 19 0.75 -9.29 9.21
N LYS A 20 -0.13 -9.30 10.23
CA LYS A 20 -0.79 -8.11 10.76
C LYS A 20 0.22 -7.08 11.28
N LYS A 21 1.28 -7.51 11.95
CA LYS A 21 2.25 -6.59 12.57
C LYS A 21 2.99 -5.75 11.52
N THR A 22 3.42 -6.37 10.43
CA THR A 22 4.06 -5.67 9.31
C THR A 22 3.06 -4.77 8.59
N MET A 23 1.80 -5.23 8.44
CA MET A 23 0.72 -4.41 7.88
C MET A 23 0.45 -3.16 8.72
N ASP A 24 0.31 -3.33 10.05
CA ASP A 24 0.11 -2.21 10.97
C ASP A 24 1.27 -1.21 10.88
N ALA A 25 2.51 -1.71 10.81
CA ALA A 25 3.68 -0.85 10.66
C ALA A 25 3.72 -0.10 9.31
N LEU A 26 3.26 -0.72 8.21
CA LEU A 26 3.19 -0.11 6.88
C LEU A 26 2.14 1.00 6.80
N TYR A 27 0.98 0.78 7.41
CA TYR A 27 -0.17 1.69 7.34
C TYR A 27 -0.28 2.66 8.51
N ASP A 28 0.65 2.61 9.47
CA ASP A 28 0.71 3.60 10.55
C ASP A 28 0.89 5.01 9.96
N PRO A 29 0.00 5.97 10.28
CA PRO A 29 0.06 7.33 9.73
C PRO A 29 1.40 8.02 9.96
N ASN A 30 2.11 7.69 11.04
CA ASN A 30 3.44 8.26 11.34
C ASN A 30 4.57 7.58 10.54
N HIS A 31 4.40 6.34 10.11
CA HIS A 31 5.41 5.63 9.33
C HIS A 31 5.26 5.85 7.82
N TYR A 32 4.04 6.04 7.35
CA TYR A 32 3.75 6.18 5.93
C TYR A 32 4.54 7.28 5.21
N PRO A 33 4.76 8.49 5.81
CA PRO A 33 5.58 9.54 5.19
C PRO A 33 7.03 9.10 4.94
N ILE A 34 7.61 8.27 5.82
CA ILE A 34 8.96 7.72 5.65
C ILE A 34 8.98 6.75 4.45
N ILE A 35 8.04 5.80 4.42
CA ILE A 35 7.89 4.86 3.30
C ILE A 35 7.67 5.62 1.98
N LYS A 36 6.89 6.70 2.01
CA LYS A 36 6.64 7.57 0.85
C LYS A 36 7.91 8.29 0.40
N ALA A 37 8.68 8.86 1.31
CA ALA A 37 9.94 9.57 1.01
C ALA A 37 10.94 8.62 0.32
N LEU A 38 11.13 7.43 0.88
CA LEU A 38 12.06 6.41 0.39
C LEU A 38 11.70 5.80 -0.98
N ARG A 39 10.56 6.17 -1.59
CA ARG A 39 10.25 5.83 -2.99
C ARG A 39 11.19 6.48 -4.00
N LYS A 40 11.83 7.57 -3.61
CA LYS A 40 12.76 8.30 -4.47
C LYS A 40 14.17 7.70 -4.50
N GLY A 41 14.42 6.71 -3.64
CA GLY A 41 15.70 6.04 -3.48
C GLY A 41 16.21 6.09 -2.03
N PRO A 42 17.43 5.60 -1.80
CA PRO A 42 18.07 5.64 -0.48
C PRO A 42 18.27 7.06 0.03
N MET A 43 17.98 7.29 1.31
CA MET A 43 18.07 8.59 1.97
C MET A 43 18.74 8.50 3.34
N THR A 44 19.42 9.56 3.76
CA THR A 44 19.87 9.76 5.13
C THR A 44 18.69 10.10 6.05
N VAL A 45 18.87 9.93 7.38
CA VAL A 45 17.83 10.32 8.37
C VAL A 45 17.43 11.78 8.20
N ARG A 46 18.39 12.66 7.93
CA ARG A 46 18.15 14.09 7.74
C ARG A 46 17.29 14.39 6.52
N GLU A 47 17.56 13.75 5.39
CA GLU A 47 16.75 13.90 4.18
C GLU A 47 15.31 13.37 4.38
N ILE A 48 15.18 12.26 5.12
CA ILE A 48 13.87 11.72 5.50
C ILE A 48 13.13 12.71 6.42
N GLU A 49 13.80 13.32 7.39
CA GLU A 49 13.23 14.36 8.27
C GLU A 49 12.72 15.55 7.46
N GLU A 50 13.52 16.06 6.52
CA GLU A 50 13.14 17.17 5.65
C GLU A 50 11.91 16.81 4.78
N ALA A 51 11.90 15.61 4.21
CA ALA A 51 10.74 15.10 3.44
C ALA A 51 9.48 14.94 4.31
N TYR A 52 9.66 14.45 5.54
CA TYR A 52 8.59 14.30 6.52
C TYR A 52 7.98 15.66 6.92
N LYS A 53 8.84 16.64 7.21
CA LYS A 53 8.40 18.03 7.52
C LYS A 53 7.61 18.65 6.37
N LYS A 54 7.99 18.35 5.13
CA LYS A 54 7.25 18.82 3.95
C LYS A 54 5.87 18.15 3.87
N GLU A 55 5.80 16.84 4.06
CA GLU A 55 4.52 16.11 4.03
C GLU A 55 3.58 16.58 5.15
N ALA A 56 4.12 16.87 6.34
CA ALA A 56 3.33 17.35 7.48
C ALA A 56 2.69 18.74 7.27
N LYS A 57 3.09 19.50 6.25
CA LYS A 57 2.43 20.76 5.88
C LYS A 57 1.19 20.53 5.01
N ASP A 58 1.18 19.41 4.29
CA ASP A 58 0.16 19.11 3.28
C ASP A 58 -0.91 18.12 3.79
N VAL A 59 -0.67 17.47 4.94
CA VAL A 59 -1.55 16.45 5.52
C VAL A 59 -2.05 16.94 6.88
N GLU A 60 -3.37 17.10 6.99
CA GLU A 60 -4.06 17.42 8.26
C GLU A 60 -3.76 16.30 9.28
N ASP A 61 -3.60 16.64 10.54
CA ASP A 61 -3.27 15.73 11.65
C ASP A 61 -1.87 15.09 11.61
N LEU A 62 -1.00 15.42 10.64
CA LEU A 62 0.37 14.97 10.63
C LEU A 62 1.33 16.05 11.18
N GLU A 63 1.89 15.80 12.36
CA GLU A 63 2.87 16.70 12.96
C GLU A 63 4.29 16.43 12.48
N ALA A 64 5.08 17.47 12.26
CA ALA A 64 6.51 17.34 11.99
C ALA A 64 7.24 16.62 13.13
N LYS A 65 8.16 15.73 12.80
CA LYS A 65 8.92 14.94 13.78
C LYS A 65 10.41 15.28 13.68
N SER A 66 11.11 15.16 14.83
CA SER A 66 12.55 15.34 14.88
C SER A 66 13.30 14.13 14.31
N ASP A 67 14.59 14.31 13.99
CA ASP A 67 15.53 13.28 13.54
C ASP A 67 15.56 12.06 14.48
N LYS A 68 15.56 12.29 15.80
CA LYS A 68 15.48 11.22 16.82
C LYS A 68 14.22 10.39 16.69
N THR A 69 13.08 11.04 16.43
CA THR A 69 11.79 10.35 16.27
C THR A 69 11.76 9.58 14.95
N ILE A 70 12.24 10.21 13.86
CA ILE A 70 12.38 9.55 12.55
C ILE A 70 13.29 8.31 12.67
N TYR A 71 14.41 8.40 13.38
CA TYR A 71 15.29 7.26 13.60
C TYR A 71 14.59 6.12 14.37
N ARG A 72 13.76 6.42 15.39
CA ARG A 72 12.96 5.41 16.08
C ARG A 72 11.95 4.73 15.15
N TYR A 73 11.28 5.49 14.29
CA TYR A 73 10.35 4.94 13.30
C TYR A 73 11.08 4.06 12.29
N LEU A 74 12.25 4.48 11.81
CA LEU A 74 13.10 3.66 10.94
C LEU A 74 13.45 2.33 11.61
N LYS A 75 13.75 2.31 12.93
CA LYS A 75 14.01 1.06 13.65
C LYS A 75 12.77 0.16 13.76
N VAL A 76 11.59 0.71 13.89
CA VAL A 76 10.34 -0.06 13.84
C VAL A 76 10.12 -0.66 12.45
N LEU A 77 10.28 0.15 11.40
CA LEU A 77 10.16 -0.28 10.01
C LEU A 77 11.24 -1.31 9.61
N GLU A 78 12.45 -1.18 10.14
CA GLU A 78 13.53 -2.15 9.95
C GLU A 78 13.17 -3.51 10.57
N LYS A 79 12.66 -3.52 11.82
CA LYS A 79 12.18 -4.74 12.48
C LYS A 79 10.99 -5.37 11.77
N ALA A 80 10.16 -4.57 11.12
CA ALA A 80 9.06 -5.04 10.29
C ALA A 80 9.53 -5.50 8.89
N GLY A 81 10.82 -5.38 8.56
CA GLY A 81 11.36 -5.75 7.27
C GLY A 81 10.86 -4.89 6.10
N LEU A 82 10.46 -3.65 6.37
CA LEU A 82 9.98 -2.68 5.36
C LEU A 82 11.08 -1.73 4.90
N VAL A 83 12.05 -1.47 5.77
CA VAL A 83 13.19 -0.59 5.52
C VAL A 83 14.47 -1.30 5.93
N VAL A 84 15.59 -0.95 5.31
CA VAL A 84 16.91 -1.52 5.60
C VAL A 84 17.98 -0.44 5.48
N PRO A 85 19.08 -0.50 6.27
CA PRO A 85 20.31 0.22 5.94
C PRO A 85 20.81 -0.25 4.56
N ALA A 86 20.91 0.67 3.61
CA ALA A 86 21.17 0.34 2.20
C ALA A 86 22.55 0.76 1.73
N GLY A 87 23.32 1.43 2.58
CA GLY A 87 24.64 1.94 2.24
C GLY A 87 25.06 3.13 3.09
N GLN A 88 26.05 3.85 2.62
CA GLN A 88 26.61 5.01 3.32
C GLN A 88 26.84 6.18 2.35
N ARG A 89 26.61 7.39 2.84
CA ARG A 89 27.03 8.62 2.18
C ARG A 89 28.36 9.09 2.76
N VAL A 90 29.33 9.22 1.89
CA VAL A 90 30.66 9.76 2.22
C VAL A 90 30.70 11.25 1.82
N VAL A 91 30.93 12.13 2.78
CA VAL A 91 31.10 13.56 2.51
C VAL A 91 32.60 13.84 2.35
N MET A 92 33.03 14.36 1.20
CA MET A 92 34.43 14.64 0.95
C MET A 92 34.98 15.63 1.98
N GLY A 93 36.12 15.26 2.59
CA GLY A 93 36.76 16.06 3.64
C GLY A 93 36.23 15.82 5.06
N LYS A 94 35.31 14.86 5.25
CA LYS A 94 34.86 14.38 6.56
C LYS A 94 35.17 12.92 6.75
N THR A 95 35.56 12.54 7.98
CA THR A 95 35.78 11.15 8.36
C THR A 95 34.44 10.40 8.70
N ALA A 96 33.38 11.16 9.00
CA ALA A 96 32.09 10.61 9.34
C ALA A 96 31.26 10.31 8.08
N THR A 97 30.65 9.14 8.06
CA THR A 97 29.69 8.72 7.05
C THR A 97 28.27 8.76 7.61
N GLU A 98 27.29 8.99 6.74
CA GLU A 98 25.86 8.95 7.09
C GLU A 98 25.22 7.68 6.52
N THR A 99 24.48 6.94 7.36
CA THR A 99 23.74 5.74 6.90
C THR A 99 22.62 6.13 5.96
N LEU A 100 22.55 5.46 4.82
CA LEU A 100 21.45 5.53 3.88
C LEU A 100 20.44 4.43 4.19
N PHE A 101 19.17 4.78 4.25
CA PHE A 101 18.07 3.84 4.41
C PHE A 101 17.30 3.71 3.11
N ALA A 102 16.86 2.50 2.78
CA ALA A 102 16.02 2.22 1.63
C ALA A 102 14.83 1.32 2.00
N ARG A 103 13.82 1.30 1.17
CA ARG A 103 12.73 0.31 1.23
C ARG A 103 13.28 -1.05 0.85
N THR A 104 12.75 -2.11 1.47
CA THR A 104 13.11 -3.49 1.12
C THR A 104 12.52 -3.92 -0.22
N ALA A 105 11.46 -3.25 -0.68
CA ALA A 105 10.84 -3.49 -1.99
C ALA A 105 10.36 -2.19 -2.65
N GLU A 106 10.29 -2.20 -3.99
CA GLU A 106 9.76 -1.08 -4.76
C GLU A 106 8.24 -0.93 -4.58
N ALA A 107 7.53 -2.04 -4.39
CA ALA A 107 6.11 -2.06 -4.03
C ALA A 107 5.86 -2.98 -2.84
N PHE A 108 4.97 -2.53 -1.95
CA PHE A 108 4.41 -3.36 -0.88
C PHE A 108 2.95 -3.64 -1.20
N LEU A 109 2.58 -4.91 -1.25
CA LEU A 109 1.21 -5.36 -1.41
C LEU A 109 0.77 -6.05 -0.12
N GLY A 110 -0.25 -5.50 0.53
CA GLY A 110 -0.82 -6.10 1.73
C GLY A 110 -1.97 -7.02 1.40
N ASP A 111 -2.01 -8.19 2.01
CA ASP A 111 -3.21 -9.00 2.08
C ASP A 111 -4.17 -8.34 3.08
N LYS A 112 -5.09 -7.51 2.56
CA LYS A 112 -6.06 -6.74 3.36
C LYS A 112 -7.32 -7.52 3.71
N THR A 113 -7.37 -8.82 3.48
CA THR A 113 -8.55 -9.64 3.80
C THR A 113 -8.80 -9.75 5.31
N SER A 114 -8.89 -8.61 5.99
CA SER A 114 -9.31 -8.58 7.39
C SER A 114 -10.85 -8.58 7.43
N SER A 115 -11.42 -9.69 7.87
CA SER A 115 -12.85 -9.78 8.17
C SER A 115 -13.32 -8.69 9.14
N GLU A 116 -12.45 -8.25 10.05
CA GLU A 116 -12.70 -7.21 11.05
C GLU A 116 -13.10 -5.86 10.42
N TYR A 117 -12.54 -5.51 9.25
CA TYR A 117 -12.93 -4.26 8.56
C TYR A 117 -14.41 -4.24 8.19
N TRP A 118 -14.94 -5.37 7.70
CA TRP A 118 -16.33 -5.47 7.25
C TRP A 118 -17.35 -5.42 8.38
N GLU A 119 -16.90 -5.57 9.63
CA GLU A 119 -17.73 -5.41 10.83
C GLU A 119 -17.85 -3.95 11.29
N THR A 120 -17.02 -3.04 10.76
CA THR A 120 -17.02 -1.62 11.14
C THR A 120 -18.25 -0.87 10.60
N ASP A 121 -18.66 0.18 11.32
CA ASP A 121 -19.76 1.06 10.87
C ASP A 121 -19.44 1.75 9.54
N THR A 122 -18.16 2.06 9.30
CA THR A 122 -17.71 2.64 8.04
C THR A 122 -17.93 1.68 6.87
N ALA A 123 -17.58 0.41 7.00
CA ALA A 123 -17.80 -0.60 5.95
C ALA A 123 -19.29 -0.82 5.68
N LYS A 124 -20.11 -0.86 6.72
CA LYS A 124 -21.59 -0.94 6.61
C LYS A 124 -22.17 0.28 5.90
N LEU A 125 -21.68 1.48 6.21
CA LEU A 125 -22.10 2.71 5.52
C LEU A 125 -21.72 2.69 4.04
N ILE A 126 -20.49 2.27 3.72
CA ILE A 126 -20.01 2.12 2.33
C ILE A 126 -20.91 1.13 1.59
N THR A 127 -21.14 -0.05 2.15
CA THR A 127 -22.00 -1.10 1.55
C THR A 127 -23.41 -0.57 1.29
N LYS A 128 -24.01 0.11 2.26
CA LYS A 128 -25.34 0.73 2.13
C LYS A 128 -25.35 1.78 1.02
N THR A 129 -24.31 2.61 0.95
CA THR A 129 -24.20 3.65 -0.08
C THR A 129 -24.10 3.04 -1.47
N ILE A 130 -23.20 2.06 -1.66
CA ILE A 130 -23.03 1.35 -2.93
C ILE A 130 -24.35 0.66 -3.32
N GLY A 131 -24.98 -0.07 -2.40
CA GLY A 131 -26.24 -0.75 -2.67
C GLY A 131 -27.34 0.21 -3.14
N LYS A 132 -27.50 1.36 -2.48
CA LYS A 132 -28.48 2.37 -2.91
C LYS A 132 -28.15 2.99 -4.27
N MET A 133 -26.89 3.27 -4.55
CA MET A 133 -26.47 3.83 -5.85
C MET A 133 -26.72 2.83 -6.98
N LEU A 134 -26.35 1.56 -6.78
CA LEU A 134 -26.60 0.49 -7.75
C LEU A 134 -28.11 0.27 -7.94
N GLY A 135 -28.90 0.26 -6.87
CA GLY A 135 -30.36 0.10 -6.94
C GLY A 135 -31.01 1.17 -7.81
N LYS A 136 -30.56 2.42 -7.69
CA LYS A 136 -31.01 3.50 -8.58
C LYS A 136 -30.63 3.28 -10.04
N GLY A 137 -29.45 2.75 -10.31
CA GLY A 137 -29.00 2.41 -11.66
C GLY A 137 -29.74 1.22 -12.29
N TYR A 138 -30.34 0.37 -11.46
CA TYR A 138 -31.04 -0.86 -11.89
C TYR A 138 -32.56 -0.80 -11.64
N GLY A 139 -33.20 0.32 -12.01
CA GLY A 139 -34.66 0.43 -12.04
C GLY A 139 -35.32 0.72 -10.68
N ASP A 140 -34.66 1.52 -9.83
CA ASP A 140 -35.13 1.87 -8.46
C ASP A 140 -35.36 0.67 -7.53
N SER A 141 -34.62 -0.41 -7.73
CA SER A 141 -34.67 -1.59 -6.85
C SER A 141 -34.02 -1.30 -5.49
N SER A 142 -34.60 -1.82 -4.42
CA SER A 142 -34.00 -1.74 -3.08
C SER A 142 -33.17 -3.00 -2.83
N PRO A 143 -31.85 -2.87 -2.56
CA PRO A 143 -31.03 -4.05 -2.30
C PRO A 143 -31.30 -4.65 -0.91
N ASP A 144 -31.17 -5.97 -0.81
CA ASP A 144 -30.98 -6.63 0.48
C ASP A 144 -29.59 -6.29 1.02
N PHE A 145 -29.53 -5.46 2.06
CA PHE A 145 -28.26 -4.99 2.63
C PHE A 145 -27.46 -6.10 3.29
N ALA A 146 -28.09 -7.13 3.89
CA ALA A 146 -27.36 -8.25 4.47
C ALA A 146 -26.72 -9.12 3.36
N CYS A 147 -27.40 -9.26 2.22
CA CYS A 147 -26.83 -9.87 1.03
C CYS A 147 -25.65 -9.05 0.50
N MET A 148 -25.80 -7.72 0.42
CA MET A 148 -24.75 -6.82 -0.06
C MET A 148 -23.49 -6.87 0.82
N GLU A 149 -23.64 -6.92 2.15
CA GLU A 149 -22.48 -7.04 3.08
C GLU A 149 -21.69 -8.32 2.82
N LYS A 150 -22.38 -9.46 2.72
CA LYS A 150 -21.76 -10.75 2.39
C LYS A 150 -21.09 -10.74 1.01
N PHE A 151 -21.74 -10.11 0.04
CA PHE A 151 -21.19 -9.97 -1.31
C PHE A 151 -19.91 -9.12 -1.28
N MET A 152 -19.94 -7.94 -0.65
CA MET A 152 -18.78 -7.03 -0.61
C MET A 152 -17.58 -7.67 0.09
N GLN A 153 -17.82 -8.37 1.21
CA GLN A 153 -16.76 -9.11 1.91
C GLN A 153 -16.14 -10.19 1.02
N LYS A 154 -16.97 -10.98 0.33
CA LYS A 154 -16.49 -12.04 -0.58
C LYS A 154 -15.80 -11.47 -1.79
N TRP A 155 -16.32 -10.39 -2.37
CA TRP A 155 -15.72 -9.69 -3.51
C TRP A 155 -14.33 -9.17 -3.17
N ASP A 156 -14.17 -8.49 -2.02
CA ASP A 156 -12.89 -7.94 -1.56
C ASP A 156 -11.85 -9.06 -1.35
N ALA A 157 -12.25 -10.15 -0.69
CA ALA A 157 -11.40 -11.32 -0.48
C ALA A 157 -10.91 -11.94 -1.79
N GLU A 158 -11.82 -12.19 -2.75
CA GLU A 158 -11.45 -12.77 -4.04
C GLU A 158 -10.61 -11.81 -4.89
N THR A 159 -10.95 -10.52 -4.91
CA THR A 159 -10.17 -9.51 -5.64
C THR A 159 -8.74 -9.42 -5.11
N THR A 160 -8.57 -9.43 -3.80
CA THR A 160 -7.24 -9.44 -3.17
C THR A 160 -6.48 -10.71 -3.54
N LYS A 161 -7.10 -11.88 -3.39
CA LYS A 161 -6.49 -13.18 -3.72
C LYS A 161 -6.05 -13.26 -5.18
N GLN A 162 -6.91 -12.86 -6.14
CA GLN A 162 -6.58 -12.86 -7.57
C GLN A 162 -5.44 -11.89 -7.88
N THR A 163 -5.46 -10.69 -7.29
CA THR A 163 -4.39 -9.70 -7.46
C THR A 163 -3.06 -10.24 -6.97
N LEU A 164 -3.04 -10.81 -5.76
CA LEU A 164 -1.80 -11.37 -5.19
C LEU A 164 -1.27 -12.52 -6.03
N ALA A 165 -2.14 -13.43 -6.49
CA ALA A 165 -1.74 -14.56 -7.32
C ALA A 165 -1.10 -14.11 -8.67
N ILE A 166 -1.65 -13.07 -9.31
CA ILE A 166 -1.09 -12.49 -10.53
C ILE A 166 0.28 -11.87 -10.25
N MET A 167 0.39 -11.10 -9.16
CA MET A 167 1.63 -10.42 -8.82
C MET A 167 2.74 -11.38 -8.35
N GLU A 168 2.38 -12.50 -7.71
CA GLU A 168 3.34 -13.56 -7.33
C GLU A 168 3.91 -14.30 -8.54
N ASN A 169 3.13 -14.42 -9.60
CA ASN A 169 3.52 -15.14 -10.82
C ASN A 169 3.98 -14.21 -11.95
N ALA A 170 4.10 -12.91 -11.67
CA ALA A 170 4.56 -11.94 -12.67
C ALA A 170 6.02 -12.18 -13.04
N ASP A 171 6.31 -12.20 -14.33
CA ASP A 171 7.66 -12.26 -14.87
C ASP A 171 8.36 -10.90 -14.86
N GLU A 172 9.61 -10.88 -15.34
CA GLU A 172 10.44 -9.68 -15.36
C GLU A 172 9.88 -8.59 -16.28
N GLU A 173 9.33 -8.97 -17.43
CA GLU A 173 8.75 -8.04 -18.40
C GLU A 173 7.52 -7.34 -17.83
N LEU A 174 6.62 -8.09 -17.18
CA LEU A 174 5.43 -7.53 -16.52
C LEU A 174 5.81 -6.56 -15.39
N PHE A 175 6.85 -6.90 -14.61
CA PHE A 175 7.35 -6.01 -13.57
C PHE A 175 7.94 -4.73 -14.12
N ASP A 176 8.72 -4.79 -15.22
CA ASP A 176 9.29 -3.60 -15.85
C ASP A 176 8.18 -2.70 -16.42
N LEU A 177 7.17 -3.31 -17.02
CA LEU A 177 5.98 -2.58 -17.46
C LEU A 177 5.25 -1.91 -16.28
N PHE A 178 5.01 -2.64 -15.19
CA PHE A 178 4.40 -2.08 -13.99
C PHE A 178 5.27 -1.00 -13.34
N ALA A 179 6.60 -1.16 -13.33
CA ALA A 179 7.53 -0.17 -12.81
C ALA A 179 7.48 1.15 -13.60
N SER A 180 7.27 1.08 -14.93
CA SER A 180 7.16 2.24 -15.81
C SER A 180 5.91 3.12 -15.55
N VAL A 181 4.87 2.56 -14.91
CA VAL A 181 3.67 3.29 -14.54
C VAL A 181 3.96 4.24 -13.37
N ASP A 182 3.48 5.48 -13.44
CA ASP A 182 3.62 6.43 -12.35
C ASP A 182 2.94 5.95 -11.07
N TRP A 183 3.43 6.42 -9.91
CA TRP A 183 2.97 5.92 -8.62
C TRP A 183 1.45 6.07 -8.39
N LYS A 184 0.85 7.19 -8.83
CA LYS A 184 -0.59 7.42 -8.61
C LYS A 184 -1.42 6.44 -9.45
N SER A 185 -0.93 6.09 -10.63
CA SER A 185 -1.59 5.17 -11.55
C SER A 185 -1.39 3.70 -11.16
N LYS A 186 -0.32 3.35 -10.42
CA LYS A 186 -0.09 1.96 -9.96
C LYS A 186 -1.26 1.39 -9.17
N ASN A 187 -1.88 2.19 -8.29
CA ASN A 187 -3.05 1.75 -7.54
C ASN A 187 -4.24 1.45 -8.46
N LYS A 188 -4.42 2.24 -9.54
CA LYS A 188 -5.46 1.97 -10.54
C LYS A 188 -5.19 0.67 -11.28
N VAL A 189 -3.94 0.44 -11.69
CA VAL A 189 -3.55 -0.82 -12.36
C VAL A 189 -3.89 -2.01 -11.45
N ILE A 190 -3.45 -2.00 -10.19
CA ILE A 190 -3.73 -3.06 -9.21
C ILE A 190 -5.24 -3.26 -9.04
N SER A 191 -6.01 -2.17 -8.88
CA SER A 191 -7.46 -2.24 -8.71
C SER A 191 -8.16 -2.83 -9.93
N PHE A 192 -7.77 -2.42 -11.15
CA PHE A 192 -8.35 -2.96 -12.37
C PHE A 192 -7.95 -4.40 -12.64
N VAL A 193 -6.69 -4.76 -12.38
CA VAL A 193 -6.23 -6.15 -12.49
C VAL A 193 -7.05 -7.04 -11.57
N GLY A 194 -7.19 -6.67 -10.30
CA GLY A 194 -8.01 -7.43 -9.34
C GLY A 194 -9.48 -7.53 -9.78
N PHE A 195 -10.06 -6.41 -10.21
CA PHE A 195 -11.45 -6.36 -10.70
C PHE A 195 -11.67 -7.30 -11.89
N PHE A 196 -10.86 -7.17 -12.94
CA PHE A 196 -11.04 -8.01 -14.14
C PHE A 196 -10.71 -9.48 -13.88
N ALA A 197 -9.65 -9.77 -13.12
CA ALA A 197 -9.31 -11.13 -12.75
C ALA A 197 -10.43 -11.82 -11.97
N THR A 198 -11.08 -11.09 -11.04
CA THR A 198 -12.23 -11.60 -10.29
C THR A 198 -13.42 -11.89 -11.20
N ILE A 199 -13.74 -11.00 -12.14
CA ILE A 199 -14.83 -11.23 -13.12
C ILE A 199 -14.55 -12.46 -13.98
N LEU A 200 -13.32 -12.61 -14.44
CA LEU A 200 -12.93 -13.71 -15.33
C LEU A 200 -12.92 -15.06 -14.63
N ASN A 201 -12.44 -15.10 -13.38
CA ASN A 201 -12.24 -16.35 -12.65
C ASN A 201 -13.41 -16.74 -11.75
N GLU A 202 -14.25 -15.77 -11.33
CA GLU A 202 -15.35 -15.98 -10.40
C GLU A 202 -16.69 -15.41 -10.94
N PRO A 203 -17.19 -15.88 -12.10
CA PRO A 203 -18.40 -15.33 -12.72
C PRO A 203 -19.66 -15.46 -11.84
N LYS A 204 -19.69 -16.44 -10.93
CA LYS A 204 -20.79 -16.62 -9.95
C LYS A 204 -20.94 -15.45 -8.97
N LEU A 205 -19.90 -14.65 -8.78
CA LEU A 205 -20.01 -13.45 -7.94
C LEU A 205 -20.94 -12.41 -8.55
N LEU A 206 -20.96 -12.28 -9.86
CA LEU A 206 -21.91 -11.36 -10.53
C LEU A 206 -23.36 -11.81 -10.37
N GLU A 207 -23.61 -13.12 -10.37
CA GLU A 207 -24.95 -13.66 -10.10
C GLU A 207 -25.35 -13.43 -8.64
N ALA A 208 -24.39 -13.60 -7.70
CA ALA A 208 -24.64 -13.31 -6.30
C ALA A 208 -24.99 -11.82 -6.08
N LEU A 209 -24.31 -10.88 -6.76
CA LEU A 209 -24.66 -9.45 -6.72
C LEU A 209 -26.10 -9.22 -7.23
N LYS A 210 -26.46 -9.78 -8.38
CA LYS A 210 -27.82 -9.64 -8.95
C LYS A 210 -28.89 -10.16 -7.98
N ASN A 211 -28.60 -11.22 -7.24
CA ASN A 211 -29.54 -11.78 -6.27
C ASN A 211 -29.82 -10.85 -5.09
N CYS A 212 -28.93 -9.92 -4.79
CA CYS A 212 -29.14 -8.93 -3.74
C CYS A 212 -30.16 -7.83 -4.13
N PHE A 213 -30.59 -7.77 -5.40
CA PHE A 213 -31.53 -6.78 -5.94
C PHE A 213 -32.86 -7.37 -6.41
N LYS A 214 -33.19 -8.59 -5.98
CA LYS A 214 -34.44 -9.27 -6.33
C LYS A 214 -35.57 -9.02 -5.35
#